data_d1fc1d31100c8276de8060d2ab54fe06
#
_entry.id   d1fc1d31100c8276de8060d2ab54fe06
#
_cell.length_a   1.000
_cell.length_b   1.000
_cell.length_c   1.000
_cell.angle_alpha   90.00
_cell.angle_beta   90.00
_cell.angle_gamma   90.00
#
_symmetry.space_group_name_H-M   'P 1'
#
loop_
_entity.id
_entity.type
_entity.pdbx_description
1 polymer ?
#
loop_
_entity_poly.entity_id
_entity_poly.type
_entity_poly.pdbx_seq_one_letter_code
_entity_poly.pdbx_strand_id
1 'polypeptide(L)'
;MTITDLLASVRRIEVRTNRLVNDTMVGAYLSHFKGRGMDFEELREYIPGDEVRDIDWNVTYRMGRPFVRRYREERELALVLAVDVSASSAFGSLRRTKREFATEIAGTLAISAARSSDKVALLLFTDQVELFLPPRKGRRHILRLIREMLFFEPKSRGTNIPAALAFLNHVLHRRSIVFLLTDFLHNFGATSAVEGTLHALAAPKSDEGGPRSTLHAPRSTAGRHTLQELGLTNARHDLVCLHLHDPRESSLPPAGLLTIEDAETGELLEVDSSRASVRQKFADTNAERLAELDRALRRAGVDTLRFSTAEPFAQTLQHFFETRRGRRRG
;
A
#
# COMPACT_ATOMS: atom_id res chain seq x y z
N MET A 1 -12.89 22.24 -12.25
CA MET A 1 -11.97 21.47 -13.12
C MET A 1 -12.76 20.98 -14.33
N THR A 2 -12.29 21.22 -15.55
CA THR A 2 -13.01 20.78 -16.76
C THR A 2 -12.73 19.31 -17.07
N ILE A 3 -13.63 18.66 -17.85
CA ILE A 3 -13.39 17.27 -18.33
C ILE A 3 -12.07 17.16 -19.07
N THR A 4 -11.68 18.21 -19.78
CA THR A 4 -10.41 18.30 -20.52
C THR A 4 -9.20 18.27 -19.59
N ASP A 5 -9.26 18.98 -18.44
CA ASP A 5 -8.19 19.00 -17.43
C ASP A 5 -8.03 17.63 -16.78
N LEU A 6 -9.15 16.96 -16.53
CA LEU A 6 -9.20 15.61 -15.97
C LEU A 6 -8.53 14.60 -16.91
N LEU A 7 -8.91 14.61 -18.18
CA LEU A 7 -8.30 13.74 -19.19
C LEU A 7 -6.81 14.02 -19.38
N ALA A 8 -6.41 15.29 -19.35
CA ALA A 8 -5.01 15.69 -19.46
C ALA A 8 -4.18 15.18 -18.27
N SER A 9 -4.72 15.23 -17.05
CA SER A 9 -4.06 14.74 -15.84
C SER A 9 -3.88 13.22 -15.84
N VAL A 10 -4.92 12.46 -16.18
CA VAL A 10 -4.85 11.00 -16.34
C VAL A 10 -3.82 10.62 -17.41
N ARG A 11 -3.85 11.30 -18.56
CA ARG A 11 -2.90 11.05 -19.66
C ARG A 11 -1.47 11.39 -19.27
N ARG A 12 -1.27 12.45 -18.49
CA ARG A 12 0.06 12.83 -17.97
C ARG A 12 0.64 11.73 -17.11
N ILE A 13 -0.16 11.18 -16.18
CA ILE A 13 0.27 10.05 -15.34
C ILE A 13 0.50 8.81 -16.20
N GLU A 14 -0.39 8.47 -17.11
CA GLU A 14 -0.19 7.34 -18.04
C GLU A 14 1.13 7.45 -18.80
N VAL A 15 1.43 8.60 -19.39
CA VAL A 15 2.68 8.82 -20.14
C VAL A 15 3.90 8.73 -19.23
N ARG A 16 3.83 9.32 -18.03
CA ARG A 16 4.91 9.30 -17.05
C ARG A 16 5.18 7.89 -16.54
N THR A 17 4.14 7.17 -16.13
CA THR A 17 4.26 5.80 -15.64
C THR A 17 4.70 4.83 -16.73
N ASN A 18 4.23 4.96 -17.97
CA ASN A 18 4.71 4.15 -19.09
C ASN A 18 6.21 4.32 -19.36
N ARG A 19 6.77 5.54 -19.16
CA ARG A 19 8.21 5.78 -19.28
C ARG A 19 9.02 5.13 -18.15
N LEU A 20 8.44 5.02 -16.96
CA LEU A 20 9.07 4.38 -15.81
C LEU A 20 9.02 2.84 -15.90
N VAL A 21 7.99 2.30 -16.57
CA VAL A 21 7.84 0.86 -16.79
C VAL A 21 8.69 0.44 -17.97
N ASN A 22 9.93 0.11 -17.69
CA ASN A 22 10.86 -0.48 -18.67
C ASN A 22 10.79 -2.02 -18.63
N ASP A 23 11.46 -2.68 -19.59
CA ASP A 23 11.48 -4.14 -19.68
C ASP A 23 12.14 -4.79 -18.46
N THR A 24 13.10 -4.13 -17.84
CA THR A 24 13.75 -4.58 -16.61
C THR A 24 12.76 -4.61 -15.44
N MET A 25 11.92 -3.59 -15.30
CA MET A 25 10.90 -3.53 -14.25
C MET A 25 9.81 -4.59 -14.47
N VAL A 26 9.36 -4.75 -15.72
CA VAL A 26 8.40 -5.81 -16.09
C VAL A 26 9.02 -7.19 -15.85
N GLY A 27 10.26 -7.39 -16.24
CA GLY A 27 11.00 -8.62 -16.00
C GLY A 27 11.18 -8.94 -14.52
N ALA A 28 11.49 -7.94 -13.70
CA ALA A 28 11.61 -8.07 -12.25
C ALA A 28 10.25 -8.41 -11.61
N TYR A 29 9.18 -7.73 -12.01
CA TYR A 29 7.81 -8.03 -11.59
C TYR A 29 7.43 -9.47 -11.97
N LEU A 30 7.54 -9.85 -13.24
CA LEU A 30 7.22 -11.19 -13.74
C LEU A 30 8.00 -12.29 -13.02
N SER A 31 9.31 -12.09 -12.85
CA SER A 31 10.17 -13.10 -12.23
C SER A 31 9.85 -13.33 -10.75
N HIS A 32 9.29 -12.29 -10.10
CA HIS A 32 8.92 -12.38 -8.69
C HIS A 32 7.56 -13.03 -8.49
N PHE A 33 6.58 -12.64 -9.29
CA PHE A 33 5.19 -13.06 -9.11
C PHE A 33 4.78 -14.25 -9.99
N LYS A 34 5.71 -14.87 -10.74
CA LYS A 34 5.44 -16.11 -11.48
C LYS A 34 4.86 -17.16 -10.56
N GLY A 35 3.61 -17.50 -10.83
CA GLY A 35 2.73 -18.21 -9.94
C GLY A 35 3.20 -19.59 -9.51
N ARG A 36 2.83 -19.96 -8.31
CA ARG A 36 2.82 -21.35 -7.80
C ARG A 36 1.47 -22.06 -8.04
N GLY A 37 0.64 -21.55 -8.93
CA GLY A 37 -0.64 -22.16 -9.27
C GLY A 37 -0.47 -23.07 -10.49
N MET A 38 -0.52 -24.38 -10.29
CA MET A 38 -0.74 -25.33 -11.38
C MET A 38 -2.22 -25.66 -11.38
N ASP A 39 -2.96 -25.14 -12.36
CA ASP A 39 -4.34 -25.57 -12.61
C ASP A 39 -4.32 -26.84 -13.46
N PHE A 40 -5.17 -27.79 -13.10
CA PHE A 40 -5.39 -28.97 -13.90
C PHE A 40 -5.90 -28.57 -15.30
N GLU A 41 -5.14 -28.88 -16.36
CA GLU A 41 -5.50 -28.54 -17.73
C GLU A 41 -6.28 -29.69 -18.38
N GLU A 42 -5.69 -30.87 -18.37
CA GLU A 42 -6.26 -32.05 -19.02
C GLU A 42 -5.66 -33.35 -18.49
N LEU A 43 -6.39 -34.44 -18.68
CA LEU A 43 -5.87 -35.80 -18.58
C LEU A 43 -5.62 -36.31 -20.01
N ARG A 44 -4.38 -36.68 -20.31
CA ARG A 44 -4.04 -37.32 -21.59
C ARG A 44 -3.32 -38.63 -21.38
N GLU A 45 -3.30 -39.48 -22.39
CA GLU A 45 -2.50 -40.71 -22.37
C GLU A 45 -1.00 -40.36 -22.20
N TYR A 46 -0.31 -41.15 -21.42
CA TYR A 46 1.14 -41.07 -21.23
C TYR A 46 1.88 -41.28 -22.54
N ILE A 47 2.82 -40.44 -22.86
CA ILE A 47 3.75 -40.57 -23.99
C ILE A 47 5.13 -40.74 -23.43
N PRO A 48 5.94 -41.66 -24.01
CA PRO A 48 7.33 -41.82 -23.60
C PRO A 48 8.11 -40.50 -23.59
N GLY A 49 8.65 -40.13 -22.42
CA GLY A 49 9.27 -38.82 -22.17
C GLY A 49 8.53 -37.94 -21.15
N ASP A 50 7.30 -38.28 -20.78
CA ASP A 50 6.58 -37.62 -19.69
C ASP A 50 7.12 -38.02 -18.32
N GLU A 51 7.01 -37.13 -17.33
CA GLU A 51 7.43 -37.44 -15.96
C GLU A 51 6.48 -38.46 -15.32
N VAL A 52 7.03 -39.54 -14.80
CA VAL A 52 6.26 -40.61 -14.12
C VAL A 52 5.52 -40.10 -12.88
N ARG A 53 6.00 -39.00 -12.28
CA ARG A 53 5.37 -38.36 -11.12
C ARG A 53 3.99 -37.72 -11.43
N ASP A 54 3.77 -37.38 -12.70
CA ASP A 54 2.53 -36.74 -13.15
C ASP A 54 1.44 -37.75 -13.54
N ILE A 55 1.74 -39.08 -13.44
CA ILE A 55 0.76 -40.14 -13.71
C ILE A 55 -0.34 -40.12 -12.66
N ASP A 56 -1.60 -40.03 -13.13
CA ASP A 56 -2.78 -40.24 -12.30
C ASP A 56 -3.08 -41.73 -12.16
N TRP A 57 -2.58 -42.33 -11.10
CA TRP A 57 -2.77 -43.76 -10.86
C TRP A 57 -4.25 -44.18 -10.69
N ASN A 58 -5.12 -43.28 -10.22
CA ASN A 58 -6.55 -43.57 -10.07
C ASN A 58 -7.26 -43.66 -11.42
N VAL A 59 -6.94 -42.76 -12.33
CA VAL A 59 -7.50 -42.78 -13.69
C VAL A 59 -6.87 -43.90 -14.49
N THR A 60 -5.57 -44.07 -14.41
CA THR A 60 -4.80 -45.17 -15.04
C THR A 60 -5.40 -46.53 -14.70
N TYR A 61 -5.72 -46.76 -13.40
CA TYR A 61 -6.38 -48.00 -12.97
C TYR A 61 -7.76 -48.23 -13.59
N ARG A 62 -8.57 -47.15 -13.69
CA ARG A 62 -9.93 -47.23 -14.25
C ARG A 62 -9.94 -47.41 -15.76
N MET A 63 -8.99 -46.80 -16.45
CA MET A 63 -8.95 -46.77 -17.91
C MET A 63 -8.07 -47.89 -18.53
N GLY A 64 -7.28 -48.60 -17.67
CA GLY A 64 -6.38 -49.67 -18.14
C GLY A 64 -5.17 -49.21 -18.96
N ARG A 65 -4.94 -47.89 -19.03
CA ARG A 65 -3.83 -47.27 -19.74
C ARG A 65 -3.28 -46.13 -18.87
N PRO A 66 -1.95 -45.82 -18.91
CA PRO A 66 -1.37 -44.78 -18.15
C PRO A 66 -1.84 -43.40 -18.62
N PHE A 67 -2.39 -42.59 -17.70
CA PHE A 67 -2.81 -41.21 -17.93
C PHE A 67 -1.96 -40.26 -17.11
N VAL A 68 -1.56 -39.13 -17.73
CA VAL A 68 -0.77 -38.08 -17.11
C VAL A 68 -1.66 -36.85 -16.88
N ARG A 69 -1.59 -36.30 -15.68
CA ARG A 69 -2.18 -35.01 -15.39
C ARG A 69 -1.32 -33.91 -15.98
N ARG A 70 -1.83 -33.21 -16.93
CA ARG A 70 -1.17 -32.02 -17.44
C ARG A 70 -1.69 -30.82 -16.66
N TYR A 71 -0.75 -30.12 -16.05
CA TYR A 71 -1.05 -28.91 -15.34
C TYR A 71 -0.63 -27.72 -16.18
N ARG A 72 -1.52 -26.75 -16.32
CA ARG A 72 -1.18 -25.46 -16.90
C ARG A 72 -0.81 -24.53 -15.77
N GLU A 73 0.36 -23.90 -15.87
CA GLU A 73 0.73 -22.84 -14.97
C GLU A 73 -0.25 -21.70 -15.13
N GLU A 74 -1.19 -21.54 -14.19
CA GLU A 74 -2.12 -20.41 -14.20
C GLU A 74 -1.34 -19.13 -13.99
N ARG A 75 -1.00 -18.45 -15.07
CA ARG A 75 -0.19 -17.24 -15.09
C ARG A 75 -0.98 -15.99 -14.74
N GLU A 76 -2.28 -16.10 -14.54
CA GLU A 76 -3.14 -14.94 -14.27
C GLU A 76 -3.17 -14.59 -12.78
N LEU A 77 -2.25 -13.76 -12.37
CA LEU A 77 -2.29 -13.19 -11.02
C LEU A 77 -3.28 -12.03 -10.96
N ALA A 78 -3.88 -11.84 -9.80
CA ALA A 78 -4.63 -10.64 -9.50
C ALA A 78 -3.76 -9.71 -8.66
N LEU A 79 -3.46 -8.54 -9.23
CA LEU A 79 -2.84 -7.43 -8.52
C LEU A 79 -3.95 -6.58 -7.91
N VAL A 80 -3.91 -6.35 -6.62
CA VAL A 80 -4.86 -5.49 -5.90
C VAL A 80 -4.13 -4.27 -5.35
N LEU A 81 -4.58 -3.10 -5.75
CA LEU A 81 -4.10 -1.82 -5.25
C LEU A 81 -5.08 -1.33 -4.19
N ALA A 82 -4.70 -1.39 -2.93
CA ALA A 82 -5.45 -0.84 -1.81
C ALA A 82 -4.86 0.53 -1.48
N VAL A 83 -5.57 1.60 -1.80
CA VAL A 83 -5.09 2.97 -1.71
C VAL A 83 -5.89 3.73 -0.67
N ASP A 84 -5.19 4.26 0.30
CA ASP A 84 -5.71 5.19 1.30
C ASP A 84 -6.01 6.54 0.65
N VAL A 85 -7.28 6.97 0.74
CA VAL A 85 -7.75 8.25 0.23
C VAL A 85 -8.30 9.14 1.34
N SER A 86 -7.90 8.89 2.59
CA SER A 86 -8.22 9.73 3.76
C SER A 86 -7.73 11.16 3.57
N ALA A 87 -8.14 12.05 4.46
CA ALA A 87 -7.80 13.46 4.36
C ALA A 87 -6.29 13.72 4.42
N SER A 88 -5.53 12.90 5.16
CA SER A 88 -4.06 13.00 5.22
C SER A 88 -3.39 12.77 3.86
N SER A 89 -4.01 11.98 2.95
CA SER A 89 -3.50 11.72 1.61
C SER A 89 -3.47 12.95 0.70
N ALA A 90 -4.30 13.96 0.99
CA ALA A 90 -4.32 15.23 0.25
C ALA A 90 -3.13 16.15 0.60
N PHE A 91 -2.40 15.85 1.67
CA PHE A 91 -1.24 16.64 2.07
C PHE A 91 -0.08 16.46 1.10
N GLY A 92 0.64 17.56 0.88
CA GLY A 92 1.88 17.59 0.11
C GLY A 92 2.58 18.93 0.25
N SER A 93 3.82 18.92 0.73
CA SER A 93 4.63 20.13 0.96
C SER A 93 5.49 20.53 -0.24
N LEU A 94 5.50 19.71 -1.28
CA LEU A 94 6.33 19.88 -2.47
C LEU A 94 5.47 20.01 -3.75
N ARG A 95 5.97 19.45 -4.86
CA ARG A 95 5.32 19.56 -6.19
C ARG A 95 4.09 18.68 -6.37
N ARG A 96 3.86 17.73 -5.46
CA ARG A 96 2.79 16.72 -5.56
C ARG A 96 2.28 16.37 -4.17
N THR A 97 1.01 16.03 -4.09
CA THR A 97 0.39 15.48 -2.89
C THR A 97 0.76 14.00 -2.71
N LYS A 98 0.58 13.46 -1.49
CA LYS A 98 0.72 12.00 -1.26
C LYS A 98 -0.24 11.20 -2.14
N ARG A 99 -1.44 11.70 -2.41
CA ARG A 99 -2.43 11.08 -3.28
C ARG A 99 -1.96 11.01 -4.74
N GLU A 100 -1.43 12.09 -5.30
CA GLU A 100 -0.84 12.10 -6.64
C GLU A 100 0.34 11.13 -6.71
N PHE A 101 1.16 11.13 -5.69
CA PHE A 101 2.30 10.23 -5.58
C PHE A 101 1.88 8.75 -5.48
N ALA A 102 0.89 8.43 -4.63
CA ALA A 102 0.28 7.11 -4.56
C ALA A 102 -0.24 6.65 -5.93
N THR A 103 -0.91 7.57 -6.66
CA THR A 103 -1.43 7.29 -7.99
C THR A 103 -0.34 7.02 -9.02
N GLU A 104 0.79 7.73 -8.96
CA GLU A 104 1.95 7.45 -9.83
C GLU A 104 2.54 6.05 -9.56
N ILE A 105 2.71 5.67 -8.29
CA ILE A 105 3.21 4.35 -7.91
C ILE A 105 2.22 3.25 -8.32
N ALA A 106 0.96 3.40 -7.93
CA ALA A 106 -0.10 2.44 -8.23
C ALA A 106 -0.32 2.29 -9.76
N GLY A 107 -0.29 3.40 -10.50
CA GLY A 107 -0.35 3.39 -11.96
C GLY A 107 0.83 2.65 -12.60
N THR A 108 2.03 2.81 -12.07
CA THR A 108 3.23 2.10 -12.53
C THR A 108 3.10 0.59 -12.31
N LEU A 109 2.62 0.17 -11.13
CA LEU A 109 2.33 -1.23 -10.81
C LEU A 109 1.24 -1.80 -11.71
N ALA A 110 0.14 -1.05 -11.90
CA ALA A 110 -0.98 -1.45 -12.76
C ALA A 110 -0.57 -1.64 -14.22
N ILE A 111 0.25 -0.74 -14.77
CA ILE A 111 0.75 -0.84 -16.14
C ILE A 111 1.73 -2.01 -16.26
N SER A 112 2.59 -2.25 -15.27
CA SER A 112 3.49 -3.40 -15.26
C SER A 112 2.71 -4.72 -15.27
N ALA A 113 1.68 -4.84 -14.43
CA ALA A 113 0.78 -5.99 -14.40
C ALA A 113 0.02 -6.18 -15.72
N ALA A 114 -0.46 -5.08 -16.33
CA ALA A 114 -1.15 -5.14 -17.62
C ALA A 114 -0.24 -5.65 -18.77
N ARG A 115 1.03 -5.26 -18.77
CA ARG A 115 2.02 -5.80 -19.73
C ARG A 115 2.29 -7.29 -19.51
N SER A 116 2.10 -7.77 -18.30
CA SER A 116 2.20 -9.19 -17.93
C SER A 116 0.90 -9.98 -18.16
N SER A 117 -0.15 -9.32 -18.68
CA SER A 117 -1.50 -9.89 -18.85
C SER A 117 -2.18 -10.27 -17.54
N ASP A 118 -1.76 -9.71 -16.41
CA ASP A 118 -2.38 -9.91 -15.11
C ASP A 118 -3.66 -9.06 -14.96
N LYS A 119 -4.54 -9.48 -14.04
CA LYS A 119 -5.73 -8.72 -13.67
C LYS A 119 -5.39 -7.69 -12.61
N VAL A 120 -5.96 -6.49 -12.70
CA VAL A 120 -5.74 -5.43 -11.71
C VAL A 120 -7.06 -5.04 -11.07
N ALA A 121 -7.07 -4.97 -9.74
CA ALA A 121 -8.17 -4.46 -8.93
C ALA A 121 -7.77 -3.19 -8.19
N LEU A 122 -8.74 -2.39 -7.78
CA LEU A 122 -8.55 -1.20 -6.96
C LEU A 122 -9.51 -1.21 -5.78
N LEU A 123 -8.99 -0.97 -4.60
CA LEU A 123 -9.74 -0.62 -3.42
C LEU A 123 -9.33 0.80 -3.00
N LEU A 124 -10.30 1.72 -2.94
CA LEU A 124 -10.13 3.01 -2.27
C LEU A 124 -10.80 2.92 -0.91
N PHE A 125 -10.10 3.35 0.13
CA PHE A 125 -10.62 3.29 1.49
C PHE A 125 -10.24 4.53 2.32
N THR A 126 -11.07 4.78 3.31
CA THR A 126 -10.89 5.73 4.40
C THR A 126 -11.06 4.96 5.72
N ASP A 127 -11.85 5.43 6.68
CA ASP A 127 -12.36 4.63 7.79
C ASP A 127 -13.37 3.56 7.35
N GLN A 128 -13.82 3.64 6.10
CA GLN A 128 -14.70 2.70 5.42
C GLN A 128 -14.18 2.36 4.02
N VAL A 129 -14.76 1.32 3.42
CA VAL A 129 -14.53 1.02 2.00
C VAL A 129 -15.32 2.02 1.15
N GLU A 130 -14.61 2.84 0.40
CA GLU A 130 -15.22 3.89 -0.43
C GLU A 130 -15.55 3.39 -1.84
N LEU A 131 -14.63 2.64 -2.47
CA LEU A 131 -14.79 2.12 -3.82
C LEU A 131 -14.03 0.81 -3.98
N PHE A 132 -14.67 -0.20 -4.56
CA PHE A 132 -14.00 -1.41 -5.01
C PHE A 132 -14.24 -1.65 -6.49
N LEU A 133 -13.17 -1.72 -7.27
CA LEU A 133 -13.19 -2.13 -8.66
C LEU A 133 -12.57 -3.53 -8.78
N PRO A 134 -13.37 -4.54 -9.19
CA PRO A 134 -12.92 -5.93 -9.22
C PRO A 134 -11.81 -6.16 -10.24
N PRO A 135 -11.03 -7.26 -10.09
CA PRO A 135 -9.91 -7.57 -10.96
C PRO A 135 -10.32 -7.73 -12.42
N ARG A 136 -9.82 -6.88 -13.30
CA ARG A 136 -10.06 -6.91 -14.76
C ARG A 136 -8.77 -6.61 -15.52
N LYS A 137 -8.75 -7.01 -16.79
CA LYS A 137 -7.66 -6.73 -17.74
C LYS A 137 -7.97 -5.54 -18.64
N GLY A 138 -6.95 -5.05 -19.27
CA GLY A 138 -7.03 -4.13 -20.39
C GLY A 138 -6.79 -2.66 -20.05
N ARG A 139 -6.26 -1.94 -21.04
CA ARG A 139 -5.83 -0.54 -20.90
C ARG A 139 -6.96 0.38 -20.43
N ARG A 140 -8.19 0.18 -20.91
CA ARG A 140 -9.34 1.02 -20.50
C ARG A 140 -9.62 0.88 -19.01
N HIS A 141 -9.47 -0.32 -18.47
CA HIS A 141 -9.63 -0.58 -17.04
C HIS A 141 -8.55 0.14 -16.23
N ILE A 142 -7.27 0.03 -16.64
CA ILE A 142 -6.16 0.73 -15.97
C ILE A 142 -6.36 2.25 -15.95
N LEU A 143 -6.77 2.84 -17.07
CA LEU A 143 -7.07 4.27 -17.11
C LEU A 143 -8.22 4.67 -16.18
N ARG A 144 -9.24 3.80 -16.05
CA ARG A 144 -10.30 3.99 -15.06
C ARG A 144 -9.75 3.97 -13.64
N LEU A 145 -8.87 3.00 -13.30
CA LEU A 145 -8.25 2.95 -11.97
C LEU A 145 -7.49 4.24 -11.66
N ILE A 146 -6.65 4.72 -12.59
CA ILE A 146 -5.89 5.97 -12.44
C ILE A 146 -6.83 7.16 -12.24
N ARG A 147 -7.91 7.23 -13.00
CA ARG A 147 -8.90 8.30 -12.86
C ARG A 147 -9.55 8.29 -11.48
N GLU A 148 -10.01 7.12 -11.02
CA GLU A 148 -10.63 7.02 -9.70
C GLU A 148 -9.64 7.39 -8.59
N MET A 149 -8.40 6.93 -8.64
CA MET A 149 -7.39 7.31 -7.64
C MET A 149 -7.15 8.81 -7.56
N LEU A 150 -7.15 9.52 -8.70
CA LEU A 150 -6.91 10.96 -8.74
C LEU A 150 -8.08 11.82 -8.28
N PHE A 151 -9.28 11.43 -8.71
CA PHE A 151 -10.45 12.33 -8.66
C PHE A 151 -11.59 11.83 -7.79
N PHE A 152 -11.41 10.67 -7.14
CA PHE A 152 -12.41 10.18 -6.20
C PHE A 152 -12.55 11.14 -5.02
N GLU A 153 -13.75 11.55 -4.71
CA GLU A 153 -14.07 12.38 -3.54
C GLU A 153 -14.52 11.45 -2.41
N PRO A 154 -13.68 11.23 -1.38
CA PRO A 154 -14.03 10.36 -0.27
C PRO A 154 -15.14 10.98 0.58
N LYS A 155 -15.98 10.12 1.15
CA LYS A 155 -17.07 10.52 2.03
C LYS A 155 -16.63 10.74 3.47
N SER A 156 -15.52 10.12 3.85
CA SER A 156 -14.95 10.24 5.18
C SER A 156 -13.51 10.73 5.17
N ARG A 157 -13.05 11.22 6.31
CA ARG A 157 -11.72 11.81 6.48
C ARG A 157 -10.71 10.87 7.14
N GLY A 158 -11.21 9.93 7.96
CA GLY A 158 -10.38 9.04 8.78
C GLY A 158 -9.78 7.85 8.02
N THR A 159 -9.01 7.03 8.70
CA THR A 159 -8.31 5.86 8.13
C THR A 159 -8.56 4.60 8.96
N ASN A 160 -9.02 3.50 8.32
CA ASN A 160 -9.21 2.20 8.95
C ASN A 160 -8.64 1.06 8.09
N ILE A 161 -7.35 0.81 8.24
CA ILE A 161 -6.65 -0.27 7.53
C ILE A 161 -7.25 -1.66 7.84
N PRO A 162 -7.54 -2.03 9.10
CA PRO A 162 -8.19 -3.30 9.41
C PRO A 162 -9.47 -3.57 8.61
N ALA A 163 -10.37 -2.59 8.52
CA ALA A 163 -11.61 -2.73 7.77
C ALA A 163 -11.37 -2.96 6.28
N ALA A 164 -10.42 -2.23 5.69
CA ALA A 164 -10.03 -2.39 4.29
C ALA A 164 -9.45 -3.79 4.00
N LEU A 165 -8.58 -4.30 4.89
CA LEU A 165 -7.97 -5.62 4.75
C LEU A 165 -8.98 -6.74 4.98
N ALA A 166 -9.86 -6.63 5.98
CA ALA A 166 -10.93 -7.58 6.23
C ALA A 166 -11.88 -7.68 5.01
N PHE A 167 -12.23 -6.54 4.40
CA PHE A 167 -13.00 -6.51 3.16
C PHE A 167 -12.28 -7.26 2.03
N LEU A 168 -10.98 -7.02 1.80
CA LEU A 168 -10.21 -7.73 0.78
C LEU A 168 -10.18 -9.23 1.04
N ASN A 169 -9.96 -9.64 2.29
CA ASN A 169 -9.97 -11.03 2.70
C ASN A 169 -11.32 -11.72 2.46
N HIS A 170 -12.41 -10.96 2.47
CA HIS A 170 -13.76 -11.47 2.18
C HIS A 170 -14.02 -11.59 0.67
N VAL A 171 -13.60 -10.61 -0.13
CA VAL A 171 -13.93 -10.52 -1.56
C VAL A 171 -12.97 -11.31 -2.44
N LEU A 172 -11.71 -11.45 -2.02
CA LEU A 172 -10.69 -12.14 -2.79
C LEU A 172 -10.68 -13.64 -2.44
N HIS A 173 -11.23 -14.46 -3.33
CA HIS A 173 -11.28 -15.92 -3.13
C HIS A 173 -10.00 -16.64 -3.54
N ARG A 174 -9.18 -16.02 -4.39
CA ARG A 174 -7.89 -16.57 -4.85
C ARG A 174 -6.73 -15.78 -4.28
N ARG A 175 -5.60 -16.46 -4.09
CA ARG A 175 -4.37 -15.79 -3.66
C ARG A 175 -3.99 -14.69 -4.66
N SER A 176 -3.84 -13.49 -4.16
CA SER A 176 -3.59 -12.26 -4.92
C SER A 176 -2.36 -11.56 -4.37
N ILE A 177 -1.80 -10.63 -5.15
CA ILE A 177 -0.78 -9.71 -4.69
C ILE A 177 -1.50 -8.44 -4.26
N VAL A 178 -1.32 -8.02 -3.02
CA VAL A 178 -1.95 -6.82 -2.46
C VAL A 178 -0.89 -5.79 -2.16
N PHE A 179 -0.95 -4.64 -2.82
CA PHE A 179 -0.18 -3.46 -2.47
C PHE A 179 -1.06 -2.51 -1.65
N LEU A 180 -0.69 -2.32 -0.40
CA LEU A 180 -1.35 -1.37 0.50
C LEU A 180 -0.56 -0.06 0.51
N LEU A 181 -1.15 1.00 -0.04
CA LEU A 181 -0.57 2.34 -0.12
C LEU A 181 -1.22 3.23 0.94
N THR A 182 -0.47 3.60 1.98
CA THR A 182 -0.96 4.44 3.08
C THR A 182 0.22 5.13 3.79
N ASP A 183 -0.06 6.15 4.58
CA ASP A 183 0.96 6.84 5.40
C ASP A 183 1.07 6.26 6.82
N PHE A 184 0.20 5.32 7.20
CA PHE A 184 0.16 4.72 8.54
C PHE A 184 0.08 5.72 9.70
N LEU A 185 -0.44 6.91 9.49
CA LEU A 185 -0.44 7.96 10.53
C LEU A 185 -1.31 7.58 11.73
N HIS A 186 -2.49 7.01 11.52
CA HIS A 186 -3.49 6.81 12.57
C HIS A 186 -3.57 5.40 13.18
N ASN A 187 -2.95 4.38 12.54
CA ASN A 187 -3.21 2.99 12.90
C ASN A 187 -2.32 2.39 14.01
N PHE A 188 -1.25 3.10 14.44
CA PHE A 188 -0.28 2.58 15.41
C PHE A 188 -0.15 3.42 16.68
N GLY A 189 -1.20 4.13 17.08
CA GLY A 189 -1.20 4.96 18.29
C GLY A 189 -0.36 6.24 18.17
N ALA A 190 0.02 6.58 16.96
CA ALA A 190 0.95 7.66 16.67
C ALA A 190 0.30 9.04 16.67
N THR A 191 -0.99 9.14 16.36
CA THR A 191 -1.73 10.40 16.36
C THR A 191 -1.65 11.06 17.72
N SER A 192 -1.93 10.31 18.78
CA SER A 192 -1.85 10.84 20.16
C SER A 192 -0.45 11.25 20.60
N ALA A 193 0.62 10.67 20.03
CA ALA A 193 1.99 11.03 20.42
C ALA A 193 2.48 12.30 19.69
N VAL A 194 2.17 12.44 18.40
CA VAL A 194 2.50 13.64 17.61
C VAL A 194 1.58 14.80 18.04
N GLU A 195 0.28 14.55 18.14
CA GLU A 195 -0.70 15.52 18.66
C GLU A 195 -0.39 15.91 20.09
N GLY A 196 -0.17 14.97 20.99
CA GLY A 196 0.24 15.26 22.36
C GLY A 196 1.57 16.01 22.44
N THR A 197 2.50 15.77 21.51
CA THR A 197 3.74 16.54 21.42
C THR A 197 3.49 17.94 20.87
N LEU A 198 2.66 18.07 19.83
CA LEU A 198 2.27 19.36 19.27
C LEU A 198 1.47 20.17 20.28
N HIS A 199 0.51 19.58 20.98
CA HIS A 199 -0.22 20.23 22.08
C HIS A 199 0.73 20.67 23.22
N ALA A 200 1.67 19.81 23.60
CA ALA A 200 2.67 20.16 24.63
C ALA A 200 3.65 21.27 24.18
N LEU A 201 3.83 21.43 22.85
CA LEU A 201 4.67 22.49 22.27
C LEU A 201 3.89 23.78 22.02
N ALA A 202 2.57 23.69 21.79
CA ALA A 202 1.66 24.83 21.58
C ALA A 202 1.23 25.51 22.90
N ALA A 203 1.24 24.78 24.02
CA ALA A 203 0.83 25.33 25.30
C ALA A 203 1.74 26.48 25.76
N PRO A 204 1.20 27.69 26.03
CA PRO A 204 1.98 28.74 26.69
C PRO A 204 2.37 28.24 28.09
N LYS A 205 3.58 28.59 28.54
CA LYS A 205 3.98 28.38 29.93
C LYS A 205 3.15 29.33 30.83
N SER A 206 1.93 28.93 31.16
CA SER A 206 1.19 29.52 32.27
C SER A 206 1.47 28.67 33.49
N ASP A 207 2.25 29.23 34.42
CA ASP A 207 2.28 28.81 35.81
C ASP A 207 0.89 29.01 36.40
N GLU A 208 0.07 27.99 36.37
CA GLU A 208 -1.04 27.82 37.32
C GLU A 208 -1.58 26.39 37.22
N GLY A 209 -1.63 25.74 38.41
CA GLY A 209 -1.99 24.35 38.59
C GLY A 209 -3.46 24.05 38.22
N GLY A 210 -3.68 23.68 36.99
CA GLY A 210 -4.91 23.05 36.55
C GLY A 210 -4.78 21.52 36.51
N PRO A 211 -5.85 20.76 36.69
CA PRO A 211 -5.76 19.30 36.76
C PRO A 211 -5.17 18.74 35.48
N ARG A 212 -4.05 18.00 35.63
CA ARG A 212 -3.46 17.20 34.56
C ARG A 212 -4.52 16.23 34.07
N SER A 213 -5.14 16.54 32.96
CA SER A 213 -5.95 15.56 32.25
C SER A 213 -5.03 14.46 31.76
N THR A 214 -5.00 13.38 32.50
CA THR A 214 -4.40 12.12 32.10
C THR A 214 -5.28 11.51 31.01
N LEU A 215 -5.16 12.03 29.79
CA LEU A 215 -5.63 11.34 28.58
C LEU A 215 -4.69 10.16 28.32
N HIS A 216 -4.89 9.10 29.11
CA HIS A 216 -4.42 7.76 28.75
C HIS A 216 -5.37 7.24 27.66
N ALA A 217 -5.11 7.59 26.40
CA ALA A 217 -5.70 6.89 25.30
C ALA A 217 -5.26 5.39 25.34
N PRO A 218 -6.16 4.44 25.08
CA PRO A 218 -5.82 3.02 25.12
C PRO A 218 -4.86 2.66 23.97
N ARG A 219 -3.59 2.76 24.23
CA ARG A 219 -2.45 2.53 23.31
C ARG A 219 -2.39 1.14 22.66
N SER A 220 -3.31 0.21 22.97
CA SER A 220 -2.99 -1.18 22.72
C SER A 220 -3.97 -1.96 21.82
N THR A 221 -5.17 -1.48 21.59
CA THR A 221 -6.18 -2.29 20.87
C THR A 221 -6.15 -2.04 19.36
N ALA A 222 -6.16 -0.81 18.89
CA ALA A 222 -6.20 -0.48 17.46
C ALA A 222 -4.95 -0.96 16.71
N GLY A 223 -3.76 -0.70 17.24
CA GLY A 223 -2.51 -1.15 16.64
C GLY A 223 -2.36 -2.67 16.61
N ARG A 224 -2.81 -3.38 17.66
CA ARG A 224 -2.82 -4.84 17.68
C ARG A 224 -3.77 -5.43 16.64
N HIS A 225 -4.94 -4.85 16.50
CA HIS A 225 -5.92 -5.28 15.50
C HIS A 225 -5.39 -5.05 14.08
N THR A 226 -4.74 -3.92 13.81
CA THR A 226 -4.09 -3.66 12.52
C THR A 226 -3.00 -4.69 12.21
N LEU A 227 -2.13 -5.02 13.16
CA LEU A 227 -1.09 -6.04 12.97
C LEU A 227 -1.68 -7.43 12.74
N GLN A 228 -2.75 -7.77 13.42
CA GLN A 228 -3.46 -9.04 13.25
C GLN A 228 -4.02 -9.15 11.83
N GLU A 229 -4.73 -8.13 11.35
CA GLU A 229 -5.29 -8.12 9.99
C GLU A 229 -4.20 -8.10 8.91
N LEU A 230 -3.11 -7.37 9.10
CA LEU A 230 -1.95 -7.42 8.21
C LEU A 230 -1.37 -8.84 8.13
N GLY A 231 -1.18 -9.51 9.26
CA GLY A 231 -0.69 -10.88 9.33
C GLY A 231 -1.64 -11.89 8.66
N LEU A 232 -2.95 -11.78 8.92
CA LEU A 232 -3.97 -12.61 8.28
C LEU A 232 -4.00 -12.42 6.76
N THR A 233 -3.96 -11.17 6.31
CA THR A 233 -3.95 -10.86 4.87
C THR A 233 -2.67 -11.38 4.21
N ASN A 234 -1.51 -11.25 4.87
CA ASN A 234 -0.24 -11.75 4.34
C ASN A 234 -0.19 -13.29 4.29
N ALA A 235 -0.89 -13.97 5.19
CA ALA A 235 -1.01 -15.43 5.16
C ALA A 235 -1.87 -15.92 3.98
N ARG A 236 -2.93 -15.18 3.63
CA ARG A 236 -3.87 -15.52 2.54
C ARG A 236 -3.41 -15.03 1.17
N HIS A 237 -2.79 -13.87 1.13
CA HIS A 237 -2.33 -13.17 -0.05
C HIS A 237 -0.84 -12.86 0.04
N ASP A 238 -0.26 -12.22 -0.95
CA ASP A 238 1.10 -11.68 -0.90
C ASP A 238 0.97 -10.16 -0.64
N LEU A 239 1.09 -9.75 0.64
CA LEU A 239 0.89 -8.37 1.05
C LEU A 239 2.21 -7.61 1.06
N VAL A 240 2.20 -6.45 0.40
CA VAL A 240 3.31 -5.49 0.40
C VAL A 240 2.79 -4.13 0.83
N CYS A 241 3.34 -3.59 1.91
CA CYS A 241 3.00 -2.25 2.40
C CYS A 241 3.89 -1.19 1.76
N LEU A 242 3.30 -0.19 1.14
CA LEU A 242 3.96 0.98 0.59
C LEU A 242 3.67 2.18 1.50
N HIS A 243 4.63 2.49 2.37
CA HIS A 243 4.53 3.61 3.29
C HIS A 243 4.90 4.92 2.57
N LEU A 244 3.93 5.79 2.42
CA LEU A 244 4.09 7.09 1.78
C LEU A 244 4.25 8.17 2.83
N HIS A 245 5.27 9.00 2.71
CA HIS A 245 5.49 10.10 3.64
C HIS A 245 5.94 11.37 2.93
N ASP A 246 5.59 12.51 3.51
CA ASP A 246 6.09 13.81 3.09
C ASP A 246 7.21 14.26 4.05
N PRO A 247 8.31 14.90 3.57
CA PRO A 247 9.40 15.35 4.43
C PRO A 247 8.95 16.29 5.56
N ARG A 248 7.88 17.07 5.35
CA ARG A 248 7.36 18.00 6.36
C ARG A 248 6.59 17.31 7.48
N GLU A 249 6.17 16.09 7.28
CA GLU A 249 5.61 15.24 8.36
C GLU A 249 6.70 14.78 9.34
N SER A 250 7.96 14.77 8.92
CA SER A 250 9.09 14.36 9.76
C SER A 250 9.90 15.53 10.32
N SER A 251 9.83 16.71 9.69
CA SER A 251 10.63 17.87 10.10
C SER A 251 9.90 19.19 9.84
N LEU A 252 9.84 20.05 10.85
CA LEU A 252 9.31 21.41 10.72
C LEU A 252 10.36 22.36 10.13
N PRO A 253 9.96 23.27 9.21
CA PRO A 253 10.86 24.33 8.74
C PRO A 253 11.02 25.42 9.80
N PRO A 254 12.13 26.18 9.83
CA PRO A 254 12.29 27.37 10.67
C PRO A 254 11.52 28.55 10.07
N ALA A 255 10.18 28.58 10.25
CA ALA A 255 9.29 29.54 9.60
C ALA A 255 8.50 30.43 10.60
N GLY A 256 8.94 30.48 11.87
CA GLY A 256 8.22 31.22 12.90
C GLY A 256 7.01 30.47 13.43
N LEU A 257 5.93 31.18 13.69
CA LEU A 257 4.68 30.60 14.14
C LEU A 257 4.00 29.89 12.95
N LEU A 258 3.75 28.59 13.09
CA LEU A 258 3.04 27.77 12.11
C LEU A 258 1.69 27.34 12.67
N THR A 259 0.64 27.50 11.89
CA THR A 259 -0.64 26.86 12.16
C THR A 259 -0.69 25.52 11.44
N ILE A 260 -0.77 24.43 12.18
CA ILE A 260 -0.85 23.06 11.67
C ILE A 260 -2.27 22.58 11.86
N GLU A 261 -2.90 22.10 10.77
CA GLU A 261 -4.22 21.48 10.81
C GLU A 261 -4.05 19.96 10.84
N ASP A 262 -4.73 19.29 11.78
CA ASP A 262 -4.92 17.86 11.73
C ASP A 262 -5.92 17.54 10.60
N ALA A 263 -5.48 16.77 9.63
CA ALA A 263 -6.26 16.52 8.42
C ALA A 263 -7.55 15.72 8.70
N GLU A 264 -7.57 14.87 9.75
CA GLU A 264 -8.72 14.03 10.07
C GLU A 264 -9.71 14.71 11.00
N THR A 265 -9.22 15.39 12.04
CA THR A 265 -10.07 16.06 13.02
C THR A 265 -10.41 17.49 12.64
N GLY A 266 -9.57 18.14 11.82
CA GLY A 266 -9.67 19.55 11.47
C GLY A 266 -9.22 20.49 12.63
N GLU A 267 -8.58 19.95 13.67
CA GLU A 267 -8.08 20.73 14.78
C GLU A 267 -6.87 21.57 14.34
N LEU A 268 -6.84 22.82 14.77
CA LEU A 268 -5.75 23.76 14.45
C LEU A 268 -4.85 23.93 15.66
N LEU A 269 -3.55 23.74 15.46
CA LEU A 269 -2.50 23.88 16.47
C LEU A 269 -1.48 24.92 16.03
N GLU A 270 -1.17 25.87 16.90
CA GLU A 270 -0.12 26.86 16.68
C GLU A 270 1.18 26.40 17.30
N VAL A 271 2.24 26.32 16.50
CA VAL A 271 3.55 25.84 16.91
C VAL A 271 4.62 26.87 16.53
N ASP A 272 5.41 27.31 17.50
CA ASP A 272 6.55 28.20 17.24
C ASP A 272 7.75 27.40 16.70
N SER A 273 7.84 27.32 15.39
CA SER A 273 8.92 26.60 14.70
C SER A 273 10.23 27.38 14.60
N SER A 274 10.30 28.63 15.10
CA SER A 274 11.56 29.38 15.19
C SER A 274 12.53 28.72 16.18
N ARG A 275 12.00 28.08 17.22
CA ARG A 275 12.77 27.43 18.28
C ARG A 275 13.37 26.12 17.83
N ALA A 276 14.69 25.98 17.87
CA ALA A 276 15.37 24.73 17.49
C ALA A 276 14.92 23.53 18.36
N SER A 277 14.67 23.74 19.66
CA SER A 277 14.22 22.70 20.58
C SER A 277 12.84 22.13 20.19
N VAL A 278 11.93 22.97 19.68
CA VAL A 278 10.61 22.55 19.20
C VAL A 278 10.76 21.68 17.96
N ARG A 279 11.55 22.13 16.98
CA ARG A 279 11.83 21.37 15.77
C ARG A 279 12.49 20.02 16.05
N GLN A 280 13.47 20.01 16.97
CA GLN A 280 14.16 18.78 17.35
C GLN A 280 13.19 17.79 18.01
N LYS A 281 12.42 18.25 19.01
CA LYS A 281 11.45 17.38 19.69
C LYS A 281 10.41 16.80 18.73
N PHE A 282 9.94 17.59 17.76
CA PHE A 282 9.04 17.11 16.71
C PHE A 282 9.71 16.01 15.85
N ALA A 283 10.95 16.24 15.42
CA ALA A 283 11.72 15.27 14.63
C ALA A 283 11.98 13.97 15.40
N ASP A 284 12.38 14.06 16.68
CA ASP A 284 12.64 12.91 17.52
C ASP A 284 11.38 12.07 17.74
N THR A 285 10.24 12.71 18.05
CA THR A 285 8.94 12.01 18.19
C THR A 285 8.54 11.26 16.92
N ASN A 286 8.72 11.89 15.75
CA ASN A 286 8.43 11.24 14.49
C ASN A 286 9.40 10.10 14.17
N ALA A 287 10.69 10.24 14.51
CA ALA A 287 11.68 9.18 14.34
C ALA A 287 11.34 7.96 15.21
N GLU A 288 10.94 8.17 16.46
CA GLU A 288 10.49 7.11 17.36
C GLU A 288 9.25 6.38 16.81
N ARG A 289 8.26 7.14 16.33
CA ARG A 289 7.05 6.61 15.69
C ARG A 289 7.39 5.73 14.48
N LEU A 290 8.25 6.22 13.60
CA LEU A 290 8.67 5.47 12.42
C LEU A 290 9.42 4.19 12.78
N ALA A 291 10.27 4.24 13.81
CA ALA A 291 10.97 3.04 14.30
C ALA A 291 10.01 2.02 14.93
N GLU A 292 8.95 2.47 15.60
CA GLU A 292 7.91 1.60 16.16
C GLU A 292 7.09 0.94 15.06
N LEU A 293 6.66 1.71 14.05
CA LEU A 293 5.97 1.21 12.86
C LEU A 293 6.79 0.13 12.15
N ASP A 294 8.08 0.36 11.92
CA ASP A 294 8.95 -0.63 11.28
C ASP A 294 9.09 -1.91 12.07
N ARG A 295 9.22 -1.79 13.40
CA ARG A 295 9.26 -2.97 14.27
C ARG A 295 7.95 -3.74 14.22
N ALA A 296 6.83 -3.03 14.19
CA ALA A 296 5.49 -3.61 14.12
C ALA A 296 5.25 -4.35 12.81
N LEU A 297 5.55 -3.74 11.66
CA LEU A 297 5.40 -4.35 10.34
C LEU A 297 6.33 -5.56 10.14
N ARG A 298 7.57 -5.47 10.63
CA ARG A 298 8.49 -6.63 10.63
C ARG A 298 7.98 -7.79 11.46
N ARG A 299 7.37 -7.54 12.63
CA ARG A 299 6.75 -8.60 13.47
C ARG A 299 5.56 -9.25 12.78
N ALA A 300 4.80 -8.49 12.00
CA ALA A 300 3.70 -9.01 11.19
C ALA A 300 4.18 -9.83 9.97
N GLY A 301 5.50 -9.87 9.70
CA GLY A 301 6.09 -10.58 8.57
C GLY A 301 5.72 -9.98 7.21
N VAL A 302 5.34 -8.69 7.17
CA VAL A 302 4.89 -8.01 5.95
C VAL A 302 6.06 -7.25 5.34
N ASP A 303 6.24 -7.40 4.03
CA ASP A 303 7.24 -6.61 3.31
C ASP A 303 6.79 -5.15 3.22
N THR A 304 7.72 -4.25 3.53
CA THR A 304 7.43 -2.82 3.58
C THR A 304 8.46 -2.03 2.80
N LEU A 305 7.96 -1.10 1.98
CA LEU A 305 8.76 -0.10 1.27
C LEU A 305 8.36 1.29 1.74
N ARG A 306 9.35 2.15 1.94
CA ARG A 306 9.11 3.56 2.25
C ARG A 306 9.39 4.41 1.02
N PHE A 307 8.50 5.36 0.78
CA PHE A 307 8.60 6.32 -0.31
C PHE A 307 8.36 7.73 0.17
N SER A 308 9.31 8.60 -0.11
CA SER A 308 9.20 10.04 0.12
C SER A 308 8.63 10.76 -1.10
N THR A 309 7.69 11.71 -0.88
CA THR A 309 7.18 12.57 -1.96
C THR A 309 8.28 13.39 -2.64
N ALA A 310 9.43 13.58 -1.96
CA ALA A 310 10.59 14.29 -2.48
C ALA A 310 11.44 13.47 -3.45
N GLU A 311 11.37 12.14 -3.37
CA GLU A 311 12.31 11.25 -4.07
C GLU A 311 11.66 10.48 -5.23
N PRO A 312 12.44 10.06 -6.23
CA PRO A 312 11.96 9.18 -7.27
C PRO A 312 11.80 7.75 -6.72
N PHE A 313 10.61 7.16 -6.90
CA PHE A 313 10.27 5.84 -6.38
C PHE A 313 10.71 4.66 -7.26
N ALA A 314 10.98 4.90 -8.55
CA ALA A 314 11.14 3.83 -9.53
C ALA A 314 12.31 2.88 -9.23
N GLN A 315 13.46 3.42 -8.81
CA GLN A 315 14.64 2.63 -8.46
C GLN A 315 14.41 1.76 -7.22
N THR A 316 13.78 2.33 -6.19
CA THR A 316 13.45 1.60 -4.96
C THR A 316 12.49 0.44 -5.26
N LEU A 317 11.48 0.68 -6.09
CA LEU A 317 10.52 -0.34 -6.49
C LEU A 317 11.16 -1.45 -7.34
N GLN A 318 12.04 -1.09 -8.28
CA GLN A 318 12.80 -2.04 -9.08
C GLN A 318 13.71 -2.91 -8.20
N HIS A 319 14.51 -2.28 -7.33
CA HIS A 319 15.40 -2.98 -6.41
C HIS A 319 14.66 -3.95 -5.48
N PHE A 320 13.48 -3.57 -5.02
CA PHE A 320 12.62 -4.45 -4.23
C PHE A 320 12.28 -5.74 -4.97
N PHE A 321 11.82 -5.65 -6.23
CA PHE A 321 11.47 -6.83 -7.00
C PHE A 321 12.69 -7.72 -7.28
N GLU A 322 13.85 -7.12 -7.54
CA GLU A 322 15.11 -7.84 -7.78
C GLU A 322 15.59 -8.58 -6.51
N THR A 323 15.59 -7.91 -5.36
CA THR A 323 16.05 -8.46 -4.08
C THR A 323 15.12 -9.59 -3.59
N ARG A 324 13.83 -9.42 -3.75
CA ARG A 324 12.83 -10.41 -3.38
C ARG A 324 12.95 -11.69 -4.20
N ARG A 325 13.43 -11.58 -5.44
CA ARG A 325 13.78 -12.71 -6.31
C ARG A 325 14.88 -13.59 -5.71
N GLY A 326 15.90 -12.99 -5.10
CA GLY A 326 17.01 -13.69 -4.48
C GLY A 326 16.62 -14.54 -3.29
N ARG A 327 15.71 -14.05 -2.43
CA ARG A 327 15.27 -14.75 -1.20
C ARG A 327 14.45 -16.03 -1.45
N ARG A 328 13.84 -16.20 -2.63
CA ARG A 328 13.03 -17.39 -2.97
C ARG A 328 13.84 -18.52 -3.64
N ARG A 329 15.10 -18.28 -3.97
CA ARG A 329 15.98 -19.28 -4.60
C ARG A 329 16.93 -19.99 -3.64
N GLY A 330 17.05 -19.55 -2.38
CA GLY A 330 17.75 -20.19 -1.29
C GLY A 330 16.74 -20.82 -0.31
#